data_04ab1ac3294737f5fe69c77c25b59a59
#
_entry.id   04ab1ac3294737f5fe69c77c25b59a59
#
_cell.length_a   1.000
_cell.length_b   1.000
_cell.length_c   1.000
_cell.angle_alpha   90.00
_cell.angle_beta   90.00
_cell.angle_gamma   90.00
#
_symmetry.space_group_name_H-M   'P 1'
#
loop_
_entity.id
_entity.type
_entity.pdbx_description
1 polymer ?
#
loop_
_entity_poly.entity_id
_entity_poly.type
_entity_poly.pdbx_seq_one_letter_code
_entity_poly.pdbx_strand_id
1 'polypeptide(L)'
;MNLNNLFKVSAALLLINGVLATFMPHIFIGQAGMSLTDDVTTITQAFGTSLLILSYIIYRIPNISSNIKDAGMIAVITYLAFIILISVHLYTGQASGLTPTVNLGLNIIMGTLFYLKSKSKKNTF
;
A
#
# COMPACT_ATOMS: atom_id res chain seq x y z
N MET A 1 -4.46 10.18 15.34
CA MET A 1 -4.73 10.26 13.88
C MET A 1 -6.14 9.71 13.64
N ASN A 2 -6.96 10.39 12.86
CA ASN A 2 -8.31 9.96 12.50
C ASN A 2 -8.30 9.20 11.15
N LEU A 3 -9.43 8.57 10.75
CA LEU A 3 -9.53 7.82 9.50
C LEU A 3 -9.23 8.68 8.26
N ASN A 4 -9.67 9.94 8.22
CA ASN A 4 -9.38 10.83 7.10
C ASN A 4 -7.87 10.99 6.88
N ASN A 5 -7.11 11.19 7.96
CA ASN A 5 -5.67 11.31 7.89
C ASN A 5 -4.98 10.00 7.52
N LEU A 6 -5.53 8.85 7.98
CA LEU A 6 -5.02 7.53 7.57
C LEU A 6 -5.15 7.32 6.06
N PHE A 7 -6.29 7.67 5.46
CA PHE A 7 -6.45 7.60 4.00
C PHE A 7 -5.46 8.51 3.27
N LYS A 8 -5.21 9.73 3.77
CA LYS A 8 -4.22 10.64 3.18
C LYS A 8 -2.80 10.08 3.26
N VAL A 9 -2.41 9.52 4.40
CA VAL A 9 -1.09 8.87 4.57
C VAL A 9 -0.97 7.65 3.65
N SER A 10 -2.00 6.80 3.59
CA SER A 10 -2.06 5.66 2.67
C SER A 10 -1.89 6.11 1.21
N ALA A 11 -2.60 7.15 0.80
CA ALA A 11 -2.46 7.72 -0.54
C ALA A 11 -1.03 8.22 -0.82
N ALA A 12 -0.41 8.90 0.14
CA ALA A 12 0.97 9.37 -0.01
C ALA A 12 1.97 8.22 -0.17
N LEU A 13 1.82 7.14 0.61
CA LEU A 13 2.66 5.94 0.48
C LEU A 13 2.50 5.27 -0.89
N LEU A 14 1.26 5.16 -1.39
CA LEU A 14 0.99 4.63 -2.72
C LEU A 14 1.55 5.54 -3.82
N LEU A 15 1.46 6.86 -3.65
CA LEU A 15 2.03 7.83 -4.58
C LEU A 15 3.54 7.66 -4.70
N ILE A 16 4.25 7.57 -3.58
CA ILE A 16 5.71 7.38 -3.56
C ILE A 16 6.09 6.08 -4.27
N ASN A 17 5.45 4.96 -3.92
CA ASN A 17 5.71 3.67 -4.58
C ASN A 17 5.34 3.71 -6.07
N GLY A 18 4.25 4.37 -6.44
CA GLY A 18 3.82 4.53 -7.82
C GLY A 18 4.82 5.33 -8.66
N VAL A 19 5.33 6.44 -8.11
CA VAL A 19 6.37 7.24 -8.77
C VAL A 19 7.66 6.44 -8.95
N LEU A 20 8.13 5.75 -7.91
CA LEU A 20 9.33 4.93 -7.99
C LEU A 20 9.18 3.79 -9.02
N ALA A 21 8.08 3.06 -8.98
CA ALA A 21 7.86 1.95 -9.90
C ALA A 21 7.67 2.41 -11.35
N THR A 22 7.05 3.58 -11.59
CA THR A 22 6.80 4.09 -12.94
C THR A 22 8.05 4.73 -13.56
N PHE A 23 8.73 5.60 -12.81
CA PHE A 23 9.80 6.45 -13.37
C PHE A 23 11.21 5.96 -13.02
N MET A 24 11.35 5.14 -11.96
CA MET A 24 12.62 4.60 -11.48
C MET A 24 12.54 3.09 -11.21
N PRO A 25 12.09 2.27 -12.20
CA PRO A 25 11.85 0.85 -11.98
C PRO A 25 13.13 0.10 -11.56
N HIS A 26 14.31 0.53 -12.02
CA HIS A 26 15.60 -0.03 -11.64
C HIS A 26 15.89 0.12 -10.13
N ILE A 27 15.50 1.23 -9.51
CA ILE A 27 15.64 1.42 -8.06
C ILE A 27 14.62 0.56 -7.33
N PHE A 28 13.36 0.57 -7.78
CA PHE A 28 12.27 -0.16 -7.14
C PHE A 28 12.52 -1.67 -7.13
N ILE A 29 12.89 -2.24 -8.28
CA ILE A 29 13.15 -3.68 -8.45
C ILE A 29 14.50 -4.11 -7.87
N GLY A 30 15.55 -3.30 -8.06
CA GLY A 30 16.89 -3.63 -7.56
C GLY A 30 16.93 -3.77 -6.04
N GLN A 31 16.20 -2.92 -5.33
CA GLN A 31 16.08 -3.03 -3.86
C GLN A 31 15.20 -4.19 -3.38
N ALA A 32 14.46 -4.83 -4.27
CA ALA A 32 13.69 -6.05 -3.99
C ALA A 32 14.50 -7.32 -4.28
N GLY A 33 15.78 -7.20 -4.67
CA GLY A 33 16.66 -8.32 -4.98
C GLY A 33 16.32 -9.03 -6.29
N MET A 34 15.55 -8.38 -7.18
CA MET A 34 15.12 -8.94 -8.45
C MET A 34 15.96 -8.39 -9.60
N SER A 35 16.21 -9.21 -10.62
CA SER A 35 16.89 -8.78 -11.84
C SER A 35 15.96 -7.99 -12.75
N LEU A 36 16.46 -6.88 -13.29
CA LEU A 36 15.73 -6.04 -14.22
C LEU A 36 15.90 -6.58 -15.64
N THR A 37 14.80 -7.01 -16.26
CA THR A 37 14.68 -7.32 -17.69
C THR A 37 13.69 -6.34 -18.32
N ASP A 38 13.62 -6.29 -19.66
CA ASP A 38 12.68 -5.42 -20.36
C ASP A 38 11.22 -5.73 -19.98
N ASP A 39 10.89 -7.01 -19.86
CA ASP A 39 9.56 -7.47 -19.45
C ASP A 39 9.24 -7.04 -18.01
N VAL A 40 10.18 -7.24 -17.09
CA VAL A 40 10.03 -6.82 -15.69
C VAL A 40 9.90 -5.31 -15.59
N THR A 41 10.64 -4.55 -16.39
CA THR A 41 10.53 -3.09 -16.46
C THR A 41 9.13 -2.68 -16.88
N THR A 42 8.61 -3.24 -17.97
CA THR A 42 7.27 -2.93 -18.49
C THR A 42 6.18 -3.24 -17.47
N ILE A 43 6.22 -4.43 -16.85
CA ILE A 43 5.26 -4.83 -15.82
C ILE A 43 5.34 -3.91 -14.59
N THR A 44 6.56 -3.55 -14.17
CA THR A 44 6.77 -2.66 -13.03
C THR A 44 6.21 -1.26 -13.29
N GLN A 45 6.40 -0.72 -14.50
CA GLN A 45 5.84 0.58 -14.88
C GLN A 45 4.31 0.56 -14.96
N ALA A 46 3.72 -0.51 -15.50
CA ALA A 46 2.27 -0.69 -15.51
C ALA A 46 1.71 -0.78 -14.08
N PHE A 47 2.37 -1.55 -13.21
CA PHE A 47 2.04 -1.62 -11.79
C PHE A 47 2.15 -0.26 -11.11
N GLY A 48 3.24 0.47 -11.33
CA GLY A 48 3.45 1.81 -10.78
C GLY A 48 2.36 2.79 -11.20
N THR A 49 1.98 2.78 -12.49
CA THR A 49 0.87 3.60 -13.01
C THR A 49 -0.45 3.27 -12.30
N SER A 50 -0.72 1.99 -12.06
CA SER A 50 -1.89 1.55 -11.30
C SER A 50 -1.88 2.06 -9.87
N LEU A 51 -0.71 2.09 -9.21
CA LEU A 51 -0.55 2.66 -7.86
C LEU A 51 -0.81 4.17 -7.85
N LEU A 52 -0.40 4.92 -8.89
CA LEU A 52 -0.68 6.35 -8.99
C LEU A 52 -2.19 6.62 -9.05
N ILE A 53 -2.91 5.87 -9.88
CA ILE A 53 -4.37 5.97 -9.98
C ILE A 53 -5.03 5.61 -8.64
N LEU A 54 -4.60 4.51 -8.03
CA LEU A 54 -5.13 4.06 -6.74
C LEU A 54 -4.83 5.08 -5.62
N SER A 55 -3.67 5.71 -5.64
CA SER A 55 -3.33 6.80 -4.71
C SER A 55 -4.35 7.93 -4.77
N TYR A 56 -4.72 8.37 -5.97
CA TYR A 56 -5.74 9.40 -6.14
C TYR A 56 -7.11 8.94 -5.61
N ILE A 57 -7.53 7.72 -5.92
CA ILE A 57 -8.80 7.17 -5.43
C ILE A 57 -8.82 7.12 -3.90
N ILE A 58 -7.76 6.60 -3.28
CA ILE A 58 -7.62 6.49 -1.82
C ILE A 58 -7.64 7.87 -1.16
N TYR A 59 -6.99 8.87 -1.77
CA TYR A 59 -7.04 10.25 -1.29
C TYR A 59 -8.46 10.83 -1.28
N ARG A 60 -9.29 10.44 -2.25
CA ARG A 60 -10.66 10.93 -2.41
C ARG A 60 -11.69 10.23 -1.51
N ILE A 61 -11.40 9.01 -1.02
CA ILE A 61 -12.34 8.22 -0.21
C ILE A 61 -12.98 9.02 0.93
N PRO A 62 -12.25 9.81 1.76
CA PRO A 62 -12.87 10.56 2.84
C PRO A 62 -13.94 11.56 2.41
N ASN A 63 -13.86 12.03 1.15
CA ASN A 63 -14.77 13.04 0.62
C ASN A 63 -15.97 12.44 -0.12
N ILE A 64 -15.89 11.17 -0.56
CA ILE A 64 -16.92 10.53 -1.38
C ILE A 64 -17.63 9.38 -0.66
N SER A 65 -17.05 8.86 0.43
CA SER A 65 -17.64 7.76 1.17
C SER A 65 -18.70 8.26 2.16
N SER A 66 -19.89 7.71 2.06
CA SER A 66 -20.97 7.94 3.04
C SER A 66 -20.67 7.26 4.39
N ASN A 67 -19.89 6.19 4.39
CA ASN A 67 -19.46 5.46 5.58
C ASN A 67 -17.95 5.20 5.56
N ILE A 68 -17.20 6.13 6.12
CA ILE A 68 -15.74 6.06 6.16
C ILE A 68 -15.21 4.87 6.99
N LYS A 69 -15.98 4.34 7.93
CA LYS A 69 -15.59 3.17 8.73
C LYS A 69 -15.62 1.90 7.89
N ASP A 70 -16.63 1.73 7.05
CA ASP A 70 -16.70 0.59 6.14
C ASP A 70 -15.58 0.66 5.11
N ALA A 71 -15.32 1.85 4.55
CA ALA A 71 -14.16 2.06 3.69
C ALA A 71 -12.84 1.73 4.42
N GLY A 72 -12.72 2.08 5.71
CA GLY A 72 -11.58 1.73 6.54
C GLY A 72 -11.44 0.21 6.74
N MET A 73 -12.53 -0.53 6.89
CA MET A 73 -12.49 -2.00 6.97
C MET A 73 -12.10 -2.65 5.65
N ILE A 74 -12.51 -2.09 4.51
CA ILE A 74 -12.03 -2.53 3.19
C ILE A 74 -10.51 -2.32 3.09
N ALA A 75 -10.00 -1.18 3.56
CA ALA A 75 -8.56 -0.95 3.61
C ALA A 75 -7.83 -2.00 4.47
N VAL A 76 -8.39 -2.42 5.61
CA VAL A 76 -7.83 -3.52 6.43
C VAL A 76 -7.66 -4.80 5.62
N ILE A 77 -8.71 -5.19 4.88
CA ILE A 77 -8.68 -6.41 4.03
C ILE A 77 -7.58 -6.28 2.97
N THR A 78 -7.47 -5.12 2.35
CA THR A 78 -6.42 -4.84 1.34
C THR A 78 -5.02 -4.97 1.94
N TYR A 79 -4.76 -4.36 3.11
CA TYR A 79 -3.47 -4.47 3.78
C TYR A 79 -3.15 -5.92 4.20
N LEU A 80 -4.14 -6.68 4.69
CA LEU A 80 -3.96 -8.11 5.00
C LEU A 80 -3.56 -8.92 3.77
N ALA A 81 -4.20 -8.68 2.63
CA ALA A 81 -3.83 -9.35 1.38
C ALA A 81 -2.37 -9.07 0.98
N PHE A 82 -1.92 -7.81 1.08
CA PHE A 82 -0.52 -7.46 0.81
C PHE A 82 0.45 -8.05 1.84
N ILE A 83 0.10 -8.09 3.12
CA ILE A 83 0.92 -8.74 4.15
C ILE A 83 1.14 -10.22 3.81
N ILE A 84 0.07 -10.93 3.46
CA ILE A 84 0.15 -12.35 3.08
C ILE A 84 1.05 -12.52 1.84
N LEU A 85 0.80 -11.74 0.79
CA LEU A 85 1.54 -11.81 -0.47
C LEU A 85 3.04 -11.56 -0.26
N ILE A 86 3.40 -10.47 0.42
CA ILE A 86 4.80 -10.11 0.67
C ILE A 86 5.46 -11.16 1.55
N SER A 87 4.77 -11.67 2.57
CA SER A 87 5.30 -12.72 3.45
C SER A 87 5.60 -14.00 2.69
N VAL A 88 4.72 -14.41 1.76
CA VAL A 88 4.96 -15.56 0.88
C VAL A 88 6.19 -15.34 0.00
N HIS A 89 6.32 -14.17 -0.64
CA HIS A 89 7.47 -13.87 -1.50
C HIS A 89 8.79 -13.83 -0.73
N LEU A 90 8.79 -13.30 0.49
CA LEU A 90 9.99 -13.33 1.36
C LEU A 90 10.32 -14.76 1.79
N TYR A 91 9.32 -15.56 2.16
CA TYR A 91 9.51 -16.95 2.59
C TYR A 91 10.02 -17.85 1.45
N THR A 92 9.51 -17.67 0.25
CA THR A 92 9.91 -18.43 -0.94
C THR A 92 11.22 -17.95 -1.58
N GLY A 93 11.76 -16.81 -1.12
CA GLY A 93 12.95 -16.20 -1.71
C GLY A 93 12.73 -15.53 -3.06
N GLN A 94 11.46 -15.36 -3.48
CA GLN A 94 11.12 -14.64 -4.72
C GLN A 94 11.38 -13.13 -4.62
N ALA A 95 11.36 -12.59 -3.41
CA ALA A 95 11.77 -11.24 -3.13
C ALA A 95 12.71 -11.22 -1.92
N SER A 96 13.66 -10.30 -1.93
CA SER A 96 14.63 -10.14 -0.84
C SER A 96 15.04 -8.67 -0.71
N GLY A 97 15.71 -8.34 0.41
CA GLY A 97 16.28 -7.01 0.59
C GLY A 97 15.36 -6.01 1.28
N LEU A 98 15.68 -4.73 1.13
CA LEU A 98 15.11 -3.65 1.94
C LEU A 98 13.65 -3.35 1.57
N THR A 99 13.35 -3.22 0.28
CA THR A 99 12.03 -2.79 -0.20
C THR A 99 10.88 -3.68 0.27
N PRO A 100 10.91 -5.03 0.07
CA PRO A 100 9.82 -5.87 0.53
C PRO A 100 9.70 -5.91 2.05
N THR A 101 10.83 -5.85 2.78
CA THR A 101 10.82 -5.83 4.26
C THR A 101 10.20 -4.55 4.81
N VAL A 102 10.57 -3.39 4.27
CA VAL A 102 9.98 -2.09 4.67
C VAL A 102 8.49 -2.05 4.31
N ASN A 103 8.13 -2.51 3.11
CA ASN A 103 6.73 -2.56 2.69
C ASN A 103 5.90 -3.50 3.58
N LEU A 104 6.43 -4.65 4.00
CA LEU A 104 5.75 -5.52 4.95
C LEU A 104 5.46 -4.79 6.27
N GLY A 105 6.47 -4.14 6.84
CA GLY A 105 6.31 -3.36 8.07
C GLY A 105 5.26 -2.24 7.94
N LEU A 106 5.30 -1.48 6.85
CA LEU A 106 4.33 -0.43 6.57
C LEU A 106 2.90 -0.98 6.43
N ASN A 107 2.73 -2.10 5.73
CA ASN A 107 1.40 -2.73 5.59
C ASN A 107 0.85 -3.21 6.94
N ILE A 108 1.69 -3.78 7.81
CA ILE A 108 1.28 -4.20 9.17
C ILE A 108 0.83 -2.98 9.99
N ILE A 109 1.64 -1.92 10.00
CA ILE A 109 1.33 -0.69 10.75
C ILE A 109 0.03 -0.06 10.24
N MET A 110 -0.09 0.15 8.94
CA MET A 110 -1.26 0.78 8.34
C MET A 110 -2.52 -0.06 8.51
N GLY A 111 -2.45 -1.37 8.28
CA GLY A 111 -3.57 -2.30 8.49
C GLY A 111 -4.07 -2.27 9.94
N THR A 112 -3.15 -2.30 10.90
CA THR A 112 -3.48 -2.20 12.33
C THR A 112 -4.16 -0.86 12.68
N LEU A 113 -3.62 0.26 12.19
CA LEU A 113 -4.19 1.57 12.42
C LEU A 113 -5.59 1.72 11.82
N PHE A 114 -5.80 1.24 10.60
CA PHE A 114 -7.13 1.23 9.98
C PHE A 114 -8.11 0.38 10.78
N TYR A 115 -7.71 -0.82 11.22
CA TYR A 115 -8.54 -1.70 12.03
C TYR A 115 -8.99 -1.01 13.33
N LEU A 116 -8.04 -0.48 14.11
CA LEU A 116 -8.33 0.17 15.38
C LEU A 116 -9.25 1.39 15.20
N LYS A 117 -9.01 2.21 14.17
CA LYS A 117 -9.81 3.43 13.93
C LYS A 117 -11.18 3.14 13.32
N SER A 118 -11.32 2.10 12.53
CA SER A 118 -12.61 1.68 11.98
C SER A 118 -13.52 1.05 13.03
N LYS A 119 -12.96 0.29 13.99
CA LYS A 119 -13.71 -0.30 15.12
C LYS A 119 -14.01 0.67 16.26
N SER A 120 -13.30 1.79 16.37
CA SER A 120 -13.51 2.74 17.46
C SER A 120 -14.97 3.21 17.48
N LYS A 121 -15.70 2.87 18.55
CA LYS A 121 -17.01 3.46 18.84
C LYS A 121 -16.78 4.97 19.03
N LYS A 122 -17.58 5.82 18.34
CA LYS A 122 -17.70 7.23 18.77
C LYS A 122 -18.12 7.18 20.25
N ASN A 123 -17.28 7.66 21.16
CA ASN A 123 -17.79 8.07 22.46
C ASN A 123 -18.74 9.25 22.17
N THR A 124 -20.01 8.95 22.10
CA THR A 124 -21.08 9.96 22.19
C THR A 124 -21.10 10.41 23.64
N PHE A 125 -20.38 11.48 23.91
CA PHE A 125 -20.68 12.34 25.05
C PHE A 125 -21.51 13.51 24.54
#